data_bbb35467e4694f4952619e559351eaa9
#
_entry.id   bbb35467e4694f4952619e559351eaa9
#
_cell.length_a   1.000
_cell.length_b   1.000
_cell.length_c   1.000
_cell.angle_alpha   90.00
_cell.angle_beta   90.00
_cell.angle_gamma   90.00
#
_symmetry.space_group_name_H-M   'P 1'
#
loop_
_entity.id
_entity.type
_entity.pdbx_description
1 polymer ?
#
loop_
_entity_poly.entity_id
_entity_poly.type
_entity_poly.pdbx_seq_one_letter_code
_entity_poly.pdbx_strand_id
1 'polypeptide(L)'
;FMIQVADSVDSVWVKVARDQETMGWIHEKELLEKVVPVDSVSQFIHFFSNSHTIAFFVILGFFGIWYIHRAIRRQKLQLIWLNDIDSVFPTVLSWLVATAATLYASIQHFVPGTWEQFYYNPSLNPFSLPFILSLFMFNIWGIILVGLATLDDLFHQTHIEAACFYLLGLMSCCIFLYLFFTFTTYYYLGYPCLLVYAVWSFNRIK
;
A
#
# COMPACT_ATOMS: atom_id res chain seq x y z
N PHE A 1 8.11 -34.52 22.04
CA PHE A 1 6.89 -35.32 22.25
C PHE A 1 5.82 -34.75 21.34
N MET A 2 5.53 -35.44 20.23
CA MET A 2 4.37 -35.12 19.41
C MET A 2 3.14 -35.76 20.05
N ILE A 3 2.23 -34.95 20.54
CA ILE A 3 0.91 -35.46 20.91
C ILE A 3 0.05 -35.34 19.65
N GLN A 4 -0.26 -36.50 19.04
CA GLN A 4 -1.29 -36.55 17.98
C GLN A 4 -2.65 -36.31 18.64
N VAL A 5 -3.15 -35.11 18.51
CA VAL A 5 -4.57 -34.81 18.71
C VAL A 5 -5.24 -34.92 17.35
N ALA A 6 -6.29 -35.72 17.29
CA ALA A 6 -6.96 -36.15 16.07
C ALA A 6 -7.90 -35.07 15.50
N ASP A 7 -7.41 -33.86 15.29
CA ASP A 7 -8.08 -32.87 14.46
C ASP A 7 -7.05 -32.15 13.57
N SER A 8 -7.13 -32.42 12.32
CA SER A 8 -6.10 -32.56 11.32
C SER A 8 -5.72 -31.27 10.58
N VAL A 9 -5.60 -30.12 11.17
CA VAL A 9 -5.21 -28.92 10.39
C VAL A 9 -4.01 -28.14 10.98
N ASP A 10 -3.72 -28.26 12.26
CA ASP A 10 -2.56 -27.58 12.87
C ASP A 10 -1.82 -28.50 13.83
N SER A 11 -0.69 -29.08 13.36
CA SER A 11 0.17 -29.94 14.14
C SER A 11 1.32 -29.22 14.86
N VAL A 12 1.45 -27.90 14.67
CA VAL A 12 2.58 -27.15 15.21
C VAL A 12 2.21 -26.47 16.52
N TRP A 13 2.91 -26.90 17.60
CA TRP A 13 2.81 -26.25 18.90
C TRP A 13 4.08 -25.46 19.18
N VAL A 14 3.92 -24.20 19.56
CA VAL A 14 5.02 -23.30 19.89
C VAL A 14 5.13 -23.15 21.40
N LYS A 15 6.33 -23.36 21.93
CA LYS A 15 6.62 -23.10 23.34
C LYS A 15 6.78 -21.62 23.54
N VAL A 16 5.97 -21.04 24.41
CA VAL A 16 6.03 -19.62 24.79
C VAL A 16 6.39 -19.51 26.26
N ALA A 17 7.18 -18.49 26.63
CA ALA A 17 7.56 -18.19 28.00
C ALA A 17 7.34 -16.70 28.26
N ARG A 18 6.68 -16.39 29.38
CA ARG A 18 6.57 -15.04 29.90
C ARG A 18 7.78 -14.68 30.75
N ASP A 19 8.22 -15.65 31.58
CA ASP A 19 9.40 -15.61 32.44
C ASP A 19 9.94 -17.03 32.62
N GLN A 20 10.99 -17.19 33.44
CA GLN A 20 11.60 -18.50 33.62
C GLN A 20 10.69 -19.53 34.33
N GLU A 21 9.68 -19.07 35.04
CA GLU A 21 8.77 -19.92 35.83
C GLU A 21 7.44 -20.16 35.07
N THR A 22 7.05 -19.23 34.18
CA THR A 22 5.78 -19.27 33.47
C THR A 22 5.99 -19.63 31.99
N MET A 23 5.94 -20.92 31.72
CA MET A 23 6.07 -21.46 30.36
C MET A 23 4.82 -22.25 29.98
N GLY A 24 4.45 -22.21 28.69
CA GLY A 24 3.30 -22.96 28.16
C GLY A 24 3.48 -23.31 26.71
N TRP A 25 2.50 -24.02 26.16
CA TRP A 25 2.42 -24.37 24.76
C TRP A 25 1.13 -23.78 24.19
N ILE A 26 1.22 -23.19 23.00
CA ILE A 26 0.09 -22.60 22.28
C ILE A 26 0.15 -23.09 20.84
N HIS A 27 -0.99 -23.22 20.19
CA HIS A 27 -1.05 -23.50 18.76
C HIS A 27 -0.44 -22.35 17.95
N GLU A 28 0.29 -22.67 16.89
CA GLU A 28 0.95 -21.68 16.04
C GLU A 28 -0.03 -20.62 15.55
N LYS A 29 -1.19 -21.02 15.01
CA LYS A 29 -2.21 -20.06 14.53
C LYS A 29 -2.72 -19.12 15.60
N GLU A 30 -2.99 -19.63 16.80
CA GLU A 30 -3.47 -18.81 17.90
C GLU A 30 -2.39 -17.84 18.41
N LEU A 31 -1.12 -18.26 18.32
CA LEU A 31 0.02 -17.41 18.64
C LEU A 31 0.19 -16.30 17.60
N LEU A 32 0.14 -16.66 16.30
CA LEU A 32 0.35 -15.73 15.20
C LEU A 32 -0.69 -14.59 15.18
N GLU A 33 -1.93 -14.85 15.62
CA GLU A 33 -2.95 -13.81 15.78
C GLU A 33 -2.63 -12.78 16.90
N LYS A 34 -1.83 -13.20 17.89
CA LYS A 34 -1.55 -12.40 19.09
C LYS A 34 -0.18 -11.71 19.10
N VAL A 35 0.69 -12.08 18.16
CA VAL A 35 2.07 -11.57 18.11
C VAL A 35 2.31 -10.75 16.86
N VAL A 36 3.16 -9.73 17.00
CA VAL A 36 3.63 -8.92 15.88
C VAL A 36 5.12 -9.19 15.71
N PRO A 37 5.60 -9.51 14.51
CA PRO A 37 7.03 -9.69 14.26
C PRO A 37 7.83 -8.43 14.62
N VAL A 38 9.07 -8.61 15.10
CA VAL A 38 9.96 -7.52 15.51
C VAL A 38 10.57 -6.78 14.29
N ASP A 39 10.32 -7.29 13.08
CA ASP A 39 10.81 -6.68 11.86
C ASP A 39 10.12 -5.35 11.55
N SER A 40 10.90 -4.37 11.07
CA SER A 40 10.41 -3.01 10.79
C SER A 40 9.31 -2.97 9.73
N VAL A 41 9.36 -3.87 8.74
CA VAL A 41 8.35 -3.94 7.67
C VAL A 41 7.03 -4.46 8.23
N SER A 42 7.08 -5.51 9.05
CA SER A 42 5.90 -6.10 9.69
C SER A 42 5.27 -5.13 10.70
N GLN A 43 6.08 -4.39 11.47
CA GLN A 43 5.59 -3.34 12.36
C GLN A 43 4.93 -2.20 11.60
N PHE A 44 5.49 -1.80 10.45
CA PHE A 44 4.89 -0.79 9.59
C PHE A 44 3.52 -1.25 9.06
N ILE A 45 3.43 -2.49 8.56
CA ILE A 45 2.17 -3.08 8.10
C ILE A 45 1.15 -3.12 9.25
N HIS A 46 1.55 -3.58 10.44
CA HIS A 46 0.68 -3.63 11.61
C HIS A 46 0.18 -2.25 12.03
N PHE A 47 1.06 -1.24 12.03
CA PHE A 47 0.70 0.14 12.35
C PHE A 47 -0.38 0.68 11.39
N PHE A 48 -0.22 0.45 10.08
CA PHE A 48 -1.20 0.90 9.08
C PHE A 48 -2.49 0.07 9.03
N SER A 49 -2.43 -1.18 9.47
CA SER A 49 -3.60 -2.06 9.55
C SER A 49 -4.49 -1.77 10.78
N ASN A 50 -3.98 -1.01 11.76
CA ASN A 50 -4.73 -0.71 12.97
C ASN A 50 -5.90 0.27 12.67
N SER A 51 -7.11 -0.09 13.07
CA SER A 51 -8.34 0.71 12.84
C SER A 51 -8.27 2.13 13.44
N HIS A 52 -7.57 2.32 14.56
CA HIS A 52 -7.36 3.65 15.14
C HIS A 52 -6.49 4.54 14.26
N THR A 53 -5.48 3.96 13.61
CA THR A 53 -4.61 4.66 12.67
C THR A 53 -5.38 5.09 11.42
N ILE A 54 -6.27 4.23 10.92
CA ILE A 54 -7.17 4.56 9.80
C ILE A 54 -8.08 5.74 10.18
N ALA A 55 -8.68 5.72 11.36
CA ALA A 55 -9.50 6.83 11.85
C ALA A 55 -8.70 8.14 11.95
N PHE A 56 -7.45 8.09 12.42
CA PHE A 56 -6.56 9.24 12.46
C PHE A 56 -6.31 9.82 11.06
N PHE A 57 -6.01 8.98 10.07
CA PHE A 57 -5.80 9.45 8.70
C PHE A 57 -7.07 10.01 8.06
N VAL A 58 -8.24 9.47 8.36
CA VAL A 58 -9.53 10.01 7.91
C VAL A 58 -9.76 11.42 8.47
N ILE A 59 -9.51 11.62 9.76
CA ILE A 59 -9.63 12.92 10.41
C ILE A 59 -8.62 13.90 9.83
N LEU A 60 -7.36 13.51 9.66
CA LEU A 60 -6.31 14.32 9.08
C LEU A 60 -6.66 14.72 7.63
N GLY A 61 -7.19 13.77 6.84
CA GLY A 61 -7.67 14.01 5.48
C GLY A 61 -8.80 15.03 5.43
N PHE A 62 -9.77 14.94 6.35
CA PHE A 62 -10.87 15.88 6.46
C PHE A 62 -10.38 17.31 6.74
N PHE A 63 -9.47 17.47 7.70
CA PHE A 63 -8.87 18.78 8.00
C PHE A 63 -8.01 19.30 6.84
N GLY A 64 -7.28 18.41 6.15
CA GLY A 64 -6.54 18.75 4.94
C GLY A 64 -7.44 19.29 3.84
N ILE A 65 -8.53 18.61 3.53
CA ILE A 65 -9.52 19.03 2.53
C ILE A 65 -10.17 20.37 2.93
N TRP A 66 -10.53 20.52 4.19
CA TRP A 66 -11.09 21.77 4.70
C TRP A 66 -10.11 22.92 4.57
N TYR A 67 -8.84 22.71 4.89
CA TYR A 67 -7.79 23.69 4.76
C TYR A 67 -7.57 24.09 3.29
N ILE A 68 -7.49 23.13 2.38
CA ILE A 68 -7.38 23.35 0.93
C ILE A 68 -8.57 24.17 0.42
N HIS A 69 -9.79 23.77 0.77
CA HIS A 69 -11.00 24.51 0.38
C HIS A 69 -10.98 25.96 0.87
N ARG A 70 -10.54 26.19 2.11
CA ARG A 70 -10.40 27.53 2.67
C ARG A 70 -9.32 28.34 1.96
N ALA A 71 -8.19 27.72 1.59
CA ALA A 71 -7.08 28.37 0.90
C ALA A 71 -7.48 28.80 -0.53
N ILE A 72 -8.20 27.94 -1.25
CA ILE A 72 -8.75 28.22 -2.57
C ILE A 72 -9.74 29.39 -2.51
N ARG A 73 -10.67 29.39 -1.55
CA ARG A 73 -11.64 30.49 -1.39
C ARG A 73 -11.00 31.85 -1.11
N ARG A 74 -9.80 31.87 -0.54
CA ARG A 74 -9.07 33.13 -0.26
C ARG A 74 -8.28 33.68 -1.45
N GLN A 75 -8.39 33.05 -2.64
CA GLN A 75 -7.70 33.42 -3.89
C GLN A 75 -6.17 33.60 -3.74
N LYS A 76 -5.56 32.97 -2.73
CA LYS A 76 -4.12 33.05 -2.48
C LYS A 76 -3.31 31.97 -3.22
N LEU A 77 -3.99 31.01 -3.88
CA LEU A 77 -3.34 29.88 -4.51
C LEU A 77 -3.82 29.71 -5.95
N GLN A 78 -2.89 29.66 -6.85
CA GLN A 78 -3.13 29.12 -8.20
C GLN A 78 -3.16 27.60 -8.08
N LEU A 79 -4.32 26.99 -8.39
CA LEU A 79 -4.45 25.54 -8.50
C LEU A 79 -3.70 25.09 -9.73
N ILE A 80 -2.59 24.40 -9.49
CA ILE A 80 -1.87 23.71 -10.56
C ILE A 80 -2.56 22.35 -10.75
N TRP A 81 -3.10 22.12 -11.95
CA TRP A 81 -3.70 20.86 -12.32
C TRP A 81 -2.61 19.86 -12.75
N LEU A 82 -2.96 18.55 -12.75
CA LEU A 82 -2.08 17.48 -13.25
C LEU A 82 -1.54 17.73 -14.66
N ASN A 83 -2.17 18.61 -15.42
CA ASN A 83 -1.84 18.96 -16.79
C ASN A 83 -0.94 20.20 -16.94
N ASP A 84 -0.74 20.94 -15.85
CA ASP A 84 0.01 22.20 -15.86
C ASP A 84 1.51 21.99 -15.61
N ILE A 85 1.88 20.76 -15.26
CA ILE A 85 3.27 20.34 -15.06
C ILE A 85 3.70 19.50 -16.25
N ASP A 86 4.76 19.89 -16.90
CA ASP A 86 5.33 19.21 -18.06
C ASP A 86 6.19 18.01 -17.58
N SER A 87 5.53 17.05 -16.93
CA SER A 87 6.14 15.84 -16.38
C SER A 87 5.28 14.60 -16.64
N VAL A 88 5.94 13.53 -17.07
CA VAL A 88 5.32 12.21 -17.28
C VAL A 88 5.19 11.40 -15.98
N PHE A 89 6.03 11.71 -14.98
CA PHE A 89 6.15 10.92 -13.76
C PHE A 89 4.85 10.80 -12.95
N PRO A 90 4.03 11.86 -12.78
CA PRO A 90 2.76 11.74 -12.05
C PRO A 90 1.79 10.74 -12.70
N THR A 91 1.77 10.69 -14.05
CA THR A 91 0.93 9.74 -14.79
C THR A 91 1.46 8.31 -14.64
N VAL A 92 2.78 8.11 -14.72
CA VAL A 92 3.40 6.81 -14.49
C VAL A 92 3.18 6.34 -13.05
N LEU A 93 3.31 7.25 -12.07
CA LEU A 93 3.07 6.95 -10.65
C LEU A 93 1.64 6.46 -10.41
N SER A 94 0.65 7.18 -10.97
CA SER A 94 -0.75 6.80 -10.83
C SER A 94 -1.07 5.44 -11.47
N TRP A 95 -0.44 5.12 -12.61
CA TRP A 95 -0.56 3.81 -13.24
C TRP A 95 0.08 2.68 -12.40
N LEU A 96 1.27 2.92 -11.84
CA LEU A 96 1.92 1.96 -10.93
C LEU A 96 1.09 1.71 -9.68
N VAL A 97 0.47 2.74 -9.09
CA VAL A 97 -0.44 2.59 -7.94
C VAL A 97 -1.66 1.74 -8.30
N ALA A 98 -2.28 1.97 -9.47
CA ALA A 98 -3.39 1.15 -9.95
C ALA A 98 -2.98 -0.32 -10.14
N THR A 99 -1.79 -0.56 -10.70
CA THR A 99 -1.23 -1.90 -10.88
C THR A 99 -0.93 -2.56 -9.54
N ALA A 100 -0.34 -1.84 -8.58
CA ALA A 100 -0.09 -2.34 -7.22
C ALA A 100 -1.39 -2.74 -6.51
N ALA A 101 -2.43 -1.92 -6.62
CA ALA A 101 -3.74 -2.20 -6.04
C ALA A 101 -4.37 -3.48 -6.61
N THR A 102 -4.29 -3.64 -7.94
CA THR A 102 -4.78 -4.85 -8.62
C THR A 102 -3.99 -6.09 -8.21
N LEU A 103 -2.66 -6.01 -8.14
CA LEU A 103 -1.81 -7.12 -7.68
C LEU A 103 -2.10 -7.47 -6.22
N TYR A 104 -2.20 -6.46 -5.34
CA TYR A 104 -2.54 -6.65 -3.94
C TYR A 104 -3.86 -7.41 -3.77
N ALA A 105 -4.93 -6.93 -4.41
CA ALA A 105 -6.24 -7.57 -4.36
C ALA A 105 -6.21 -8.98 -4.96
N SER A 106 -5.44 -9.20 -6.04
CA SER A 106 -5.27 -10.53 -6.66
C SER A 106 -4.57 -11.51 -5.71
N ILE A 107 -3.52 -11.09 -5.02
CA ILE A 107 -2.82 -11.93 -4.03
C ILE A 107 -3.78 -12.28 -2.89
N GLN A 108 -4.52 -11.32 -2.36
CA GLN A 108 -5.49 -11.58 -1.29
C GLN A 108 -6.59 -12.54 -1.71
N HIS A 109 -7.05 -12.46 -2.96
CA HIS A 109 -8.15 -13.29 -3.44
C HIS A 109 -7.72 -14.71 -3.81
N PHE A 110 -6.57 -14.87 -4.48
CA PHE A 110 -6.14 -16.15 -5.03
C PHE A 110 -5.12 -16.90 -4.18
N VAL A 111 -4.28 -16.17 -3.44
CA VAL A 111 -3.13 -16.76 -2.71
C VAL A 111 -2.91 -16.05 -1.36
N PRO A 112 -3.93 -16.01 -0.47
CA PRO A 112 -3.86 -15.24 0.77
C PRO A 112 -2.71 -15.66 1.70
N GLY A 113 -2.34 -16.94 1.73
CA GLY A 113 -1.22 -17.45 2.53
C GLY A 113 0.14 -16.84 2.15
N THR A 114 0.27 -16.24 0.95
CA THR A 114 1.49 -15.52 0.55
C THR A 114 1.71 -14.26 1.38
N TRP A 115 0.65 -13.55 1.75
CA TRP A 115 0.72 -12.39 2.63
C TRP A 115 1.12 -12.76 4.04
N GLU A 116 0.58 -13.87 4.58
CA GLU A 116 0.93 -14.37 5.90
C GLU A 116 2.41 -14.73 5.96
N GLN A 117 2.92 -15.49 4.97
CA GLN A 117 4.34 -15.80 4.88
C GLN A 117 5.22 -14.54 4.79
N PHE A 118 4.82 -13.56 3.98
CA PHE A 118 5.54 -12.30 3.86
C PHE A 118 5.53 -11.49 5.17
N TYR A 119 4.42 -11.46 5.87
CA TYR A 119 4.29 -10.72 7.13
C TYR A 119 5.24 -11.25 8.21
N TYR A 120 5.42 -12.57 8.28
CA TYR A 120 6.32 -13.17 9.28
C TYR A 120 7.77 -13.28 8.81
N ASN A 121 8.03 -13.27 7.51
CA ASN A 121 9.36 -13.34 6.91
C ASN A 121 9.51 -12.29 5.80
N PRO A 122 9.49 -10.99 6.15
CA PRO A 122 9.50 -9.93 5.15
C PRO A 122 10.85 -9.87 4.45
N SER A 123 10.81 -9.69 3.12
CA SER A 123 11.99 -9.46 2.31
C SER A 123 11.73 -8.34 1.31
N LEU A 124 12.61 -7.35 1.30
CA LEU A 124 12.57 -6.27 0.30
C LEU A 124 13.25 -6.66 -1.01
N ASN A 125 13.88 -7.86 -1.05
CA ASN A 125 14.49 -8.39 -2.27
C ASN A 125 13.43 -9.12 -3.11
N PRO A 126 13.03 -8.57 -4.28
CA PRO A 126 12.01 -9.19 -5.11
C PRO A 126 12.40 -10.58 -5.62
N PHE A 127 13.70 -10.85 -5.79
CA PHE A 127 14.18 -12.14 -6.31
C PHE A 127 14.08 -13.30 -5.31
N SER A 128 13.87 -13.02 -4.03
CA SER A 128 13.72 -14.05 -2.98
C SER A 128 12.28 -14.47 -2.73
N LEU A 129 11.31 -13.87 -3.43
CA LEU A 129 9.89 -14.01 -3.18
C LEU A 129 9.20 -14.88 -4.25
N PRO A 130 8.03 -15.47 -3.95
CA PRO A 130 7.19 -16.12 -4.96
C PRO A 130 6.85 -15.15 -6.11
N PHE A 131 6.67 -15.67 -7.32
CA PHE A 131 6.56 -14.87 -8.55
C PHE A 131 5.56 -13.70 -8.45
N ILE A 132 4.35 -13.93 -7.94
CA ILE A 132 3.32 -12.89 -7.86
C ILE A 132 3.69 -11.79 -6.84
N LEU A 133 4.28 -12.18 -5.72
CA LEU A 133 4.76 -11.25 -4.69
C LEU A 133 6.02 -10.51 -5.16
N SER A 134 6.89 -11.17 -5.91
CA SER A 134 8.04 -10.57 -6.59
C SER A 134 7.58 -9.44 -7.52
N LEU A 135 6.56 -9.70 -8.35
CA LEU A 135 5.99 -8.69 -9.26
C LEU A 135 5.39 -7.50 -8.49
N PHE A 136 4.69 -7.76 -7.38
CA PHE A 136 4.19 -6.73 -6.50
C PHE A 136 5.34 -5.91 -5.90
N MET A 137 6.41 -6.56 -5.44
CA MET A 137 7.57 -5.88 -4.85
C MET A 137 8.33 -5.03 -5.88
N PHE A 138 8.50 -5.50 -7.12
CA PHE A 138 9.04 -4.69 -8.21
C PHE A 138 8.18 -3.44 -8.47
N ASN A 139 6.87 -3.58 -8.39
CA ASN A 139 5.96 -2.45 -8.56
C ASN A 139 6.11 -1.44 -7.41
N ILE A 140 6.24 -1.91 -6.15
CA ILE A 140 6.51 -1.04 -5.00
C ILE A 140 7.82 -0.27 -5.17
N TRP A 141 8.91 -0.91 -5.61
CA TRP A 141 10.15 -0.23 -5.93
C TRP A 141 9.97 0.80 -7.05
N GLY A 142 9.18 0.46 -8.08
CA GLY A 142 8.80 1.40 -9.14
C GLY A 142 8.07 2.64 -8.60
N ILE A 143 7.11 2.46 -7.70
CA ILE A 143 6.38 3.56 -7.03
C ILE A 143 7.34 4.45 -6.26
N ILE A 144 8.29 3.89 -5.51
CA ILE A 144 9.28 4.67 -4.75
C ILE A 144 10.15 5.50 -5.69
N LEU A 145 10.73 4.87 -6.73
CA LEU A 145 11.62 5.56 -7.65
C LEU A 145 10.91 6.65 -8.45
N VAL A 146 9.73 6.35 -9.00
CA VAL A 146 8.94 7.31 -9.77
C VAL A 146 8.37 8.39 -8.86
N GLY A 147 8.01 8.04 -7.62
CA GLY A 147 7.58 9.01 -6.61
C GLY A 147 8.68 10.03 -6.29
N LEU A 148 9.91 9.57 -6.09
CA LEU A 148 11.08 10.45 -5.88
C LEU A 148 11.34 11.33 -7.10
N ALA A 149 11.27 10.77 -8.32
CA ALA A 149 11.41 11.55 -9.55
C ALA A 149 10.29 12.59 -9.71
N THR A 150 9.06 12.25 -9.32
CA THR A 150 7.93 13.20 -9.32
C THR A 150 8.18 14.36 -8.36
N LEU A 151 8.72 14.07 -7.18
CA LEU A 151 9.06 15.11 -6.18
C LEU A 151 10.16 16.02 -6.73
N ASP A 152 11.22 15.45 -7.28
CA ASP A 152 12.35 16.22 -7.82
C ASP A 152 11.89 17.15 -8.95
N ASP A 153 11.17 16.65 -9.93
CA ASP A 153 10.61 17.44 -11.05
C ASP A 153 9.72 18.57 -10.57
N LEU A 154 8.86 18.28 -9.60
CA LEU A 154 7.89 19.22 -9.08
C LEU A 154 8.56 20.38 -8.35
N PHE A 155 9.55 20.11 -7.52
CA PHE A 155 10.30 21.16 -6.80
C PHE A 155 11.20 21.98 -7.69
N HIS A 156 11.61 21.45 -8.86
CA HIS A 156 12.36 22.23 -9.86
C HIS A 156 11.47 23.14 -10.72
N GLN A 157 10.22 22.73 -10.99
CA GLN A 157 9.33 23.47 -11.89
C GLN A 157 8.42 24.47 -11.17
N THR A 158 8.16 24.30 -9.87
CA THR A 158 7.15 25.08 -9.15
C THR A 158 7.63 25.62 -7.81
N HIS A 159 6.96 26.66 -7.31
CA HIS A 159 7.19 27.15 -5.95
C HIS A 159 6.72 26.12 -4.90
N ILE A 160 7.38 26.08 -3.75
CA ILE A 160 7.14 25.11 -2.66
C ILE A 160 5.65 25.03 -2.26
N GLU A 161 4.97 26.18 -2.15
CA GLU A 161 3.54 26.18 -1.78
C GLU A 161 2.67 25.47 -2.83
N ALA A 162 2.89 25.77 -4.11
CA ALA A 162 2.18 25.17 -5.22
C ALA A 162 2.52 23.67 -5.36
N ALA A 163 3.79 23.31 -5.17
CA ALA A 163 4.25 21.92 -5.13
C ALA A 163 3.53 21.11 -4.04
N CYS A 164 3.41 21.64 -2.82
CA CYS A 164 2.70 20.96 -1.74
C CYS A 164 1.22 20.70 -2.07
N PHE A 165 0.53 21.68 -2.69
CA PHE A 165 -0.87 21.50 -3.09
C PHE A 165 -1.03 20.48 -4.21
N TYR A 166 -0.13 20.49 -5.19
CA TYR A 166 -0.11 19.49 -6.25
C TYR A 166 0.10 18.08 -5.69
N LEU A 167 1.06 17.92 -4.77
CA LEU A 167 1.33 16.63 -4.12
C LEU A 167 0.13 16.12 -3.34
N LEU A 168 -0.57 16.99 -2.61
CA LEU A 168 -1.80 16.61 -1.92
C LEU A 168 -2.88 16.15 -2.90
N GLY A 169 -3.04 16.82 -4.04
CA GLY A 169 -3.95 16.42 -5.11
C GLY A 169 -3.55 15.07 -5.72
N LEU A 170 -2.27 14.89 -6.03
CA LEU A 170 -1.73 13.65 -6.58
C LEU A 170 -1.88 12.49 -5.60
N MET A 171 -1.57 12.69 -4.31
CA MET A 171 -1.78 11.68 -3.27
C MET A 171 -3.25 11.30 -3.14
N SER A 172 -4.16 12.27 -3.15
CA SER A 172 -5.60 12.00 -3.11
C SER A 172 -6.06 11.20 -4.32
N CYS A 173 -5.55 11.51 -5.50
CA CYS A 173 -5.81 10.74 -6.72
C CYS A 173 -5.27 9.30 -6.61
N CYS A 174 -4.05 9.12 -6.12
CA CYS A 174 -3.45 7.80 -5.90
C CYS A 174 -4.24 6.96 -4.88
N ILE A 175 -4.70 7.57 -3.78
CA ILE A 175 -5.55 6.89 -2.79
C ILE A 175 -6.87 6.46 -3.42
N PHE A 176 -7.51 7.34 -4.19
CA PHE A 176 -8.74 7.00 -4.89
C PHE A 176 -8.54 5.85 -5.88
N LEU A 177 -7.50 5.89 -6.70
CA LEU A 177 -7.15 4.81 -7.63
C LEU A 177 -6.86 3.50 -6.90
N TYR A 178 -6.12 3.55 -5.80
CA TYR A 178 -5.86 2.37 -4.97
C TYR A 178 -7.16 1.72 -4.49
N LEU A 179 -8.05 2.49 -3.89
CA LEU A 179 -9.34 1.99 -3.41
C LEU A 179 -10.22 1.47 -4.55
N PHE A 180 -10.30 2.21 -5.65
CA PHE A 180 -11.09 1.84 -6.83
C PHE A 180 -10.61 0.51 -7.42
N PHE A 181 -9.31 0.38 -7.67
CA PHE A 181 -8.76 -0.84 -8.26
C PHE A 181 -8.78 -2.02 -7.28
N THR A 182 -8.55 -1.81 -6.00
CA THR A 182 -8.70 -2.87 -4.98
C THR A 182 -10.14 -3.40 -4.98
N PHE A 183 -11.12 -2.51 -4.93
CA PHE A 183 -12.53 -2.90 -4.88
C PHE A 183 -12.99 -3.56 -6.19
N THR A 184 -12.68 -2.98 -7.35
CA THR A 184 -13.11 -3.50 -8.64
C THR A 184 -12.44 -4.83 -8.99
N THR A 185 -11.19 -5.05 -8.54
CA THR A 185 -10.48 -6.32 -8.76
C THR A 185 -11.13 -7.46 -7.98
N TYR A 186 -11.68 -7.21 -6.82
CA TYR A 186 -12.44 -8.20 -6.07
C TYR A 186 -13.62 -8.78 -6.89
N TYR A 187 -14.24 -7.95 -7.74
CA TYR A 187 -15.31 -8.36 -8.66
C TYR A 187 -14.82 -8.70 -10.08
N TYR A 188 -13.52 -8.93 -10.28
CA TYR A 188 -12.88 -9.18 -11.57
C TYR A 188 -12.96 -8.03 -12.59
N LEU A 189 -13.66 -6.96 -12.29
CA LEU A 189 -13.76 -5.77 -13.14
C LEU A 189 -12.46 -4.94 -13.17
N GLY A 190 -11.62 -5.08 -12.16
CA GLY A 190 -10.35 -4.36 -12.07
C GLY A 190 -9.38 -4.67 -13.22
N TYR A 191 -9.36 -5.91 -13.72
CA TYR A 191 -8.45 -6.30 -14.80
C TYR A 191 -8.73 -5.58 -16.13
N PRO A 192 -9.97 -5.61 -16.68
CA PRO A 192 -10.27 -4.84 -17.88
C PRO A 192 -10.14 -3.33 -17.65
N CYS A 193 -10.53 -2.82 -16.49
CA CYS A 193 -10.33 -1.41 -16.14
C CYS A 193 -8.85 -1.02 -16.14
N LEU A 194 -7.95 -1.89 -15.62
CA LEU A 194 -6.52 -1.64 -15.63
C LEU A 194 -5.95 -1.56 -17.05
N LEU A 195 -6.40 -2.44 -17.95
CA LEU A 195 -6.00 -2.39 -19.36
C LEU A 195 -6.43 -1.09 -20.03
N VAL A 196 -7.67 -0.67 -19.84
CA VAL A 196 -8.17 0.61 -20.37
C VAL A 196 -7.37 1.78 -19.79
N TYR A 197 -7.11 1.75 -18.49
CA TYR A 197 -6.32 2.79 -17.83
C TYR A 197 -4.87 2.83 -18.32
N ALA A 198 -4.26 1.67 -18.56
CA ALA A 198 -2.91 1.58 -19.15
C ALA A 198 -2.87 2.23 -20.54
N VAL A 199 -3.81 1.88 -21.44
CA VAL A 199 -3.90 2.47 -22.77
C VAL A 199 -4.08 4.00 -22.70
N TRP A 200 -4.95 4.46 -21.80
CA TRP A 200 -5.14 5.90 -21.60
C TRP A 200 -3.86 6.59 -21.09
N SER A 201 -3.18 5.98 -20.12
CA SER A 201 -1.92 6.52 -19.56
C SER A 201 -0.82 6.58 -20.63
N PHE A 202 -0.66 5.53 -21.44
CA PHE A 202 0.30 5.52 -22.55
C PHE A 202 0.00 6.58 -23.62
N ASN A 203 -1.28 6.77 -23.96
CA ASN A 203 -1.67 7.80 -24.92
C ASN A 203 -1.41 9.22 -24.40
N ARG A 204 -1.43 9.41 -23.09
CA ARG A 204 -1.13 10.70 -22.46
C ARG A 204 0.37 10.99 -22.37
N ILE A 205 1.21 9.96 -22.26
CA ILE A 205 2.67 10.08 -22.18
C ILE A 205 3.26 10.40 -23.55
N LYS A 206 2.57 10.06 -24.63
CA LYS A 206 2.96 10.26 -26.03
C LYS A 206 2.68 11.66 -26.52
#